data_7b0529903f0a6ab177018920cf88b709
#
_entry.id   7b0529903f0a6ab177018920cf88b709
#
_cell.length_a   1.000
_cell.length_b   1.000
_cell.length_c   1.000
_cell.angle_alpha   90.00
_cell.angle_beta   90.00
_cell.angle_gamma   90.00
#
_symmetry.space_group_name_H-M   'P 1'
#
loop_
_entity.id
_entity.type
_entity.pdbx_description
1 polymer ?
#
loop_
_entity_poly.entity_id
_entity_poly.type
_entity_poly.pdbx_seq_one_letter_code
_entity_poly.pdbx_strand_id
1 'polypeptide(L)'
;MKVSCPERAILEHVTSRWGVLVLAALLDAESLRFSELRDGIGDVSEKMLTQTLRTLERDGFVRRRARPVIPPHVDYDLTDLGREAAGKVRALAVWTESRVAAVAEAQSAYDAARV
;
A
#
# COMPACT_ATOMS: atom_id res chain seq x y z
N MET A 1 -7.38 -13.12 -15.80
CA MET A 1 -7.55 -11.65 -15.70
C MET A 1 -6.86 -10.99 -16.89
N LYS A 2 -7.60 -10.26 -17.70
CA LYS A 2 -7.08 -9.64 -18.93
C LYS A 2 -6.47 -8.28 -18.64
N VAL A 3 -5.56 -7.83 -19.52
CA VAL A 3 -4.83 -6.57 -19.35
C VAL A 3 -5.76 -5.36 -19.22
N SER A 4 -6.85 -5.34 -19.96
CA SER A 4 -7.76 -4.19 -20.04
C SER A 4 -8.96 -4.28 -19.09
N CYS A 5 -9.05 -5.29 -18.21
CA CYS A 5 -10.21 -5.43 -17.34
C CYS A 5 -10.10 -4.53 -16.10
N PRO A 6 -11.25 -4.04 -15.57
CA PRO A 6 -11.22 -3.19 -14.38
C PRO A 6 -10.57 -3.85 -13.15
N GLU A 7 -10.77 -5.14 -12.98
CA GLU A 7 -10.20 -5.89 -11.86
C GLU A 7 -8.68 -5.82 -11.86
N ARG A 8 -8.06 -5.89 -13.03
CA ARG A 8 -6.61 -5.83 -13.15
C ARG A 8 -6.07 -4.46 -12.74
N ALA A 9 -6.73 -3.39 -13.16
CA ALA A 9 -6.32 -2.04 -12.78
C ALA A 9 -6.39 -1.85 -11.26
N ILE A 10 -7.48 -2.29 -10.64
CA ILE A 10 -7.65 -2.21 -9.19
C ILE A 10 -6.56 -3.02 -8.49
N LEU A 11 -6.30 -4.23 -8.96
CA LEU A 11 -5.24 -5.08 -8.38
C LEU A 11 -3.88 -4.40 -8.47
N GLU A 12 -3.56 -3.78 -9.62
CA GLU A 12 -2.30 -3.07 -9.80
C GLU A 12 -2.16 -1.90 -8.82
N HIS A 13 -3.26 -1.19 -8.52
CA HIS A 13 -3.24 -0.08 -7.56
C HIS A 13 -2.93 -0.56 -6.15
N VAL A 14 -3.61 -1.62 -5.68
CA VAL A 14 -3.43 -2.09 -4.30
C VAL A 14 -2.14 -2.86 -4.11
N THR A 15 -1.54 -3.40 -5.19
CA THR A 15 -0.28 -4.14 -5.12
C THR A 15 0.90 -3.31 -5.60
N SER A 16 0.71 -2.04 -5.96
CA SER A 16 1.81 -1.17 -6.33
C SER A 16 2.74 -0.97 -5.14
N ARG A 17 3.99 -0.66 -5.42
CA ARG A 17 5.02 -0.49 -4.38
C ARG A 17 4.56 0.41 -3.23
N TRP A 18 4.06 1.60 -3.56
CA TRP A 18 3.67 2.57 -2.54
C TRP A 18 2.24 2.35 -2.06
N GLY A 19 1.37 1.77 -2.90
CA GLY A 19 0.00 1.42 -2.52
C GLY A 19 -0.03 0.41 -1.37
N VAL A 20 0.78 -0.63 -1.46
CA VAL A 20 0.93 -1.64 -0.40
C VAL A 20 1.33 -0.97 0.93
N LEU A 21 2.32 -0.07 0.88
CA LEU A 21 2.85 0.58 2.08
C LEU A 21 1.86 1.56 2.69
N VAL A 22 1.13 2.32 1.86
CA VAL A 22 0.08 3.23 2.33
C VAL A 22 -1.04 2.45 3.02
N LEU A 23 -1.54 1.40 2.36
CA LEU A 23 -2.63 0.58 2.92
C LEU A 23 -2.21 -0.06 4.24
N ALA A 24 -1.00 -0.59 4.31
CA ALA A 24 -0.47 -1.21 5.53
C ALA A 24 -0.35 -0.19 6.66
N ALA A 25 0.18 1.00 6.37
CA ALA A 25 0.34 2.05 7.38
C ALA A 25 -1.01 2.52 7.93
N LEU A 26 -2.01 2.71 7.06
CA LEU A 26 -3.33 3.16 7.46
C LEU A 26 -4.13 2.07 8.19
N LEU A 27 -3.81 0.80 7.96
CA LEU A 27 -4.49 -0.29 8.66
C LEU A 27 -4.14 -0.30 10.16
N ASP A 28 -2.93 0.10 10.50
CA ASP A 28 -2.44 0.13 11.89
C ASP A 28 -2.76 1.42 12.62
N ALA A 29 -3.31 2.41 11.92
CA ALA A 29 -3.59 3.71 12.49
C ALA A 29 -5.06 4.08 12.25
N GLU A 30 -5.64 4.89 13.14
CA GLU A 30 -6.97 5.40 12.94
C GLU A 30 -7.00 6.41 11.79
N SER A 31 -6.03 7.31 11.78
CA SER A 31 -5.80 8.26 10.70
C SER A 31 -4.35 8.73 10.74
N LEU A 32 -3.83 9.17 9.59
CA LEU A 32 -2.48 9.70 9.49
C LEU A 32 -2.48 10.94 8.60
N ARG A 33 -1.65 11.90 8.96
CA ARG A 33 -1.38 13.06 8.11
C ARG A 33 -0.38 12.68 7.02
N PHE A 34 -0.30 13.50 5.98
CA PHE A 34 0.62 13.29 4.87
C PHE A 34 2.08 13.11 5.35
N SER A 35 2.53 14.00 6.24
CA SER A 35 3.90 13.93 6.76
C SER A 35 4.15 12.66 7.57
N GLU A 36 3.16 12.22 8.33
CA GLU A 36 3.25 10.98 9.10
C GLU A 36 3.35 9.75 8.19
N LEU A 37 2.57 9.74 7.12
CA LEU A 37 2.66 8.68 6.11
C LEU A 37 4.03 8.67 5.45
N ARG A 38 4.51 9.84 5.04
CA ARG A 38 5.81 9.95 4.38
C ARG A 38 6.95 9.48 5.28
N ASP A 39 6.93 9.92 6.53
CA ASP A 39 7.98 9.54 7.49
C ASP A 39 7.93 8.05 7.81
N GLY A 40 6.74 7.49 7.95
CA GLY A 40 6.57 6.06 8.26
C GLY A 40 6.93 5.14 7.10
N ILE A 41 6.67 5.56 5.88
CA ILE A 41 7.00 4.77 4.68
C ILE A 41 8.50 4.88 4.35
N GLY A 42 9.07 6.07 4.52
CA GLY A 42 10.48 6.31 4.21
C GLY A 42 10.68 6.83 2.79
N ASP A 43 11.46 6.19 1.98
CA ASP A 43 12.01 6.66 0.71
C ASP A 43 11.02 7.10 -0.39
N VAL A 44 9.78 7.41 -0.05
CA VAL A 44 8.78 7.87 -1.02
C VAL A 44 8.88 9.38 -1.21
N SER A 45 8.86 9.85 -2.46
CA SER A 45 8.81 11.28 -2.76
C SER A 45 7.40 11.84 -2.48
N GLU A 46 7.32 13.15 -2.26
CA GLU A 46 6.01 13.82 -2.09
C GLU A 46 5.12 13.61 -3.31
N LYS A 47 5.71 13.69 -4.51
CA LYS A 47 4.98 13.47 -5.76
C LYS A 47 4.38 12.07 -5.83
N MET A 48 5.18 11.05 -5.55
CA MET A 48 4.73 9.66 -5.60
C MET A 48 3.69 9.35 -4.54
N LEU A 49 3.88 9.85 -3.33
CA LEU A 49 2.92 9.65 -2.26
C LEU A 49 1.58 10.33 -2.58
N THR A 50 1.64 11.58 -3.09
CA THR A 50 0.44 12.30 -3.50
C THR A 50 -0.32 11.53 -4.58
N GLN A 51 0.41 11.04 -5.59
CA GLN A 51 -0.20 10.30 -6.70
C GLN A 51 -0.83 8.99 -6.20
N THR A 52 -0.14 8.27 -5.33
CA THR A 52 -0.63 7.02 -4.75
C THR A 52 -1.90 7.25 -3.93
N LEU A 53 -1.89 8.28 -3.08
CA LEU A 53 -3.06 8.62 -2.26
C LEU A 53 -4.26 9.00 -3.13
N ARG A 54 -4.05 9.76 -4.20
CA ARG A 54 -5.11 10.13 -5.14
C ARG A 54 -5.70 8.91 -5.84
N THR A 55 -4.86 7.97 -6.25
CA THR A 55 -5.30 6.73 -6.90
C THR A 55 -6.16 5.91 -5.96
N LEU A 56 -5.70 5.71 -4.72
CA LEU A 56 -6.43 4.94 -3.73
C LEU A 56 -7.72 5.64 -3.27
N GLU A 57 -7.70 6.96 -3.21
CA GLU A 57 -8.90 7.76 -2.91
C GLU A 57 -9.93 7.61 -4.03
N ARG A 58 -9.50 7.71 -5.30
CA ARG A 58 -10.38 7.56 -6.45
C ARG A 58 -11.03 6.17 -6.49
N ASP A 59 -10.29 5.14 -6.08
CA ASP A 59 -10.80 3.78 -6.04
C ASP A 59 -11.70 3.51 -4.81
N GLY A 60 -11.82 4.47 -3.91
CA GLY A 60 -12.68 4.33 -2.73
C GLY A 60 -12.04 3.63 -1.55
N PHE A 61 -10.73 3.40 -1.56
CA PHE A 61 -10.03 2.72 -0.48
C PHE A 61 -9.56 3.68 0.61
N VAL A 62 -9.25 4.91 0.25
CA VAL A 62 -8.71 5.92 1.16
C VAL A 62 -9.62 7.14 1.14
N ARG A 63 -9.83 7.71 2.31
CA ARG A 63 -10.60 8.93 2.48
C ARG A 63 -9.67 10.04 2.90
N ARG A 64 -9.81 11.19 2.25
CA ARG A 64 -9.07 12.40 2.57
C ARG A 64 -9.98 13.35 3.30
N ARG A 65 -9.61 13.75 4.50
CA ARG A 65 -10.42 14.65 5.33
C ARG A 65 -9.66 15.93 5.63
N ALA A 66 -10.16 17.05 5.12
CA ALA A 66 -9.68 18.37 5.52
C ALA A 66 -10.29 18.73 6.87
N ARG A 67 -9.44 19.11 7.83
CA ARG A 67 -9.88 19.49 9.17
C ARG A 67 -9.98 21.01 9.26
N PRO A 68 -11.15 21.57 9.61
CA PRO A 68 -11.34 23.02 9.73
C PRO A 68 -10.87 23.52 11.10
N VAL A 69 -9.65 23.19 11.47
CA VAL A 69 -9.02 23.60 12.73
C VAL A 69 -7.88 24.57 12.44
N ILE A 70 -7.32 25.18 13.47
CA ILE A 70 -6.19 26.11 13.34
C ILE A 70 -4.97 25.51 14.05
N PRO A 71 -3.87 25.23 13.32
CA PRO A 71 -3.69 25.33 11.86
C PRO A 71 -4.49 24.25 11.11
N PRO A 72 -4.94 24.51 9.89
CA PRO A 72 -5.67 23.52 9.11
C PRO A 72 -4.74 22.36 8.72
N HIS A 73 -5.30 21.16 8.70
CA HIS A 73 -4.55 19.99 8.26
C HIS A 73 -5.46 18.98 7.55
N VAL A 74 -4.85 18.00 6.89
CA VAL A 74 -5.55 16.95 6.16
C VAL A 74 -5.17 15.62 6.77
N ASP A 75 -6.18 14.82 7.09
CA ASP A 75 -6.01 13.45 7.58
C ASP A 75 -6.41 12.47 6.48
N TYR A 76 -5.74 11.32 6.46
CA TYR A 76 -6.09 10.21 5.59
C TYR A 76 -6.47 9.01 6.45
N ASP A 77 -7.54 8.32 6.08
CA ASP A 77 -7.92 7.07 6.73
C ASP A 77 -8.48 6.09 5.71
N LEU A 78 -8.65 4.84 6.13
CA LEU A 78 -9.24 3.81 5.28
C LEU A 78 -10.76 3.87 5.35
N THR A 79 -11.40 3.67 4.21
CA THR A 79 -12.83 3.35 4.15
C THR A 79 -13.03 1.90 4.57
N ASP A 80 -14.27 1.45 4.72
CA ASP A 80 -14.56 0.04 4.97
C ASP A 80 -14.00 -0.83 3.83
N LEU A 81 -14.18 -0.38 2.59
CA LEU A 81 -13.62 -1.06 1.43
C LEU A 81 -12.09 -1.11 1.49
N GLY A 82 -11.48 0.00 1.91
CA GLY A 82 -10.03 0.09 2.09
C GLY A 82 -9.51 -0.87 3.16
N ARG A 83 -10.26 -1.05 4.25
CA ARG A 83 -9.89 -2.01 5.30
C ARG A 83 -9.88 -3.43 4.78
N GLU A 84 -10.86 -3.80 3.94
CA GLU A 84 -10.87 -5.10 3.31
C GLU A 84 -9.63 -5.31 2.45
N ALA A 85 -9.32 -4.35 1.58
CA ALA A 85 -8.15 -4.43 0.71
C ALA A 85 -6.85 -4.47 1.51
N ALA A 86 -6.72 -3.59 2.50
CA ALA A 86 -5.52 -3.52 3.34
C ALA A 86 -5.28 -4.81 4.12
N GLY A 87 -6.35 -5.46 4.58
CA GLY A 87 -6.24 -6.74 5.26
C GLY A 87 -5.69 -7.84 4.37
N LYS A 88 -6.11 -7.87 3.11
CA LYS A 88 -5.59 -8.83 2.12
C LYS A 88 -4.12 -8.58 1.80
N VAL A 89 -3.77 -7.32 1.63
CA VAL A 89 -2.38 -6.92 1.37
C VAL A 89 -1.49 -7.30 2.55
N ARG A 90 -1.94 -7.04 3.77
CA ARG A 90 -1.21 -7.42 4.97
C ARG A 90 -1.03 -8.94 5.07
N ALA A 91 -2.07 -9.71 4.80
CA ALA A 91 -1.98 -11.16 4.82
C ALA A 91 -0.92 -11.67 3.84
N LEU A 92 -0.85 -11.06 2.66
CA LEU A 92 0.17 -11.40 1.68
C LEU A 92 1.58 -11.04 2.19
N ALA A 93 1.73 -9.86 2.80
CA ALA A 93 3.02 -9.42 3.35
C ALA A 93 3.49 -10.36 4.48
N VAL A 94 2.59 -10.75 5.37
CA VAL A 94 2.90 -11.69 6.45
C VAL A 94 3.31 -13.05 5.87
N TRP A 95 2.61 -13.50 4.85
CA TRP A 95 2.96 -14.76 4.17
C TRP A 95 4.38 -14.69 3.60
N THR A 96 4.74 -13.59 2.91
CA THR A 96 6.08 -13.45 2.32
C THR A 96 7.15 -13.48 3.42
N GLU A 97 6.92 -12.80 4.54
CA GLU A 97 7.85 -12.81 5.67
C GLU A 97 8.06 -14.24 6.20
N SER A 98 7.00 -15.04 6.26
CA SER A 98 7.08 -16.41 6.75
C SER A 98 7.76 -17.35 5.76
N ARG A 99 7.96 -16.93 4.52
CA ARG A 99 8.49 -17.78 3.43
C ARG A 99 9.82 -17.29 2.87
N VAL A 100 10.42 -16.26 3.45
CA VAL A 100 11.68 -15.71 2.95
C VAL A 100 12.75 -16.78 2.81
N ALA A 101 12.89 -17.65 3.80
CA ALA A 101 13.91 -18.70 3.77
C ALA A 101 13.66 -19.70 2.64
N ALA A 102 12.42 -20.11 2.43
CA ALA A 102 12.08 -21.04 1.36
C ALA A 102 12.34 -20.43 -0.04
N VAL A 103 12.02 -19.16 -0.21
CA VAL A 103 12.27 -18.43 -1.45
C VAL A 103 13.78 -18.29 -1.69
N ALA A 104 14.53 -17.92 -0.66
CA ALA A 104 15.99 -17.79 -0.77
C ALA A 104 16.65 -19.13 -1.17
N GLU A 105 16.16 -20.22 -0.60
CA GLU A 105 16.65 -21.55 -0.97
C GLU A 105 16.36 -21.89 -2.43
N ALA A 106 15.15 -21.56 -2.91
CA ALA A 106 14.78 -21.76 -4.30
C ALA A 106 15.65 -20.91 -5.23
N GLN A 107 15.93 -19.67 -4.87
CA GLN A 107 16.80 -18.78 -5.64
C GLN A 107 18.22 -19.33 -5.73
N SER A 108 18.76 -19.81 -4.61
CA SER A 108 20.10 -20.39 -4.58
C SER A 108 20.19 -21.64 -5.45
N ALA A 109 19.19 -22.50 -5.40
CA ALA A 109 19.14 -23.71 -6.22
C ALA A 109 19.10 -23.37 -7.72
N TYR A 110 18.29 -22.37 -8.07
CA TYR A 110 18.17 -21.91 -9.45
C TYR A 110 19.50 -21.35 -9.96
N ASP A 111 20.13 -20.48 -9.17
CA ASP A 111 21.40 -19.85 -9.54
C ASP A 111 22.52 -20.90 -9.70
N ALA A 112 22.59 -21.89 -8.82
CA ALA A 112 23.56 -22.95 -8.89
C ALA A 112 23.40 -23.81 -10.18
N ALA A 113 22.17 -24.05 -10.59
CA ALA A 113 21.86 -24.84 -11.77
C ALA A 113 22.17 -24.10 -13.07
N ARG A 114 22.37 -22.81 -13.06
CA ARG A 114 22.60 -21.99 -14.25
C ARG A 114 24.06 -21.66 -14.50
N VAL A 115 24.97 -22.25 -13.75
CA VAL A 115 26.41 -22.04 -13.93
C VAL A 115 26.93 -22.77 -15.17
#